data_b88df5c2d8c33f7a77d49f8060348b9d
#
_entry.id   b88df5c2d8c33f7a77d49f8060348b9d
#
_cell.length_a   1.000
_cell.length_b   1.000
_cell.length_c   1.000
_cell.angle_alpha   90.00
_cell.angle_beta   90.00
_cell.angle_gamma   90.00
#
_symmetry.space_group_name_H-M   'P 1'
#
loop_
_entity.id
_entity.type
_entity.pdbx_description
1 polymer ?
#
loop_
_entity_poly.entity_id
_entity_poly.type
_entity_poly.pdbx_seq_one_letter_code
_entity_poly.pdbx_strand_id
1 'polypeptide(L)'
;MDEKIPNSNVIETEIPLGTVHPAALEPYRLRLFVEDEIVREAEITIGVNHRGVERIMEGLPVEKANALTEKICGICSNSHIWNSCRTGELGLGIEVPERAQFIRVLMSELERLHSHFLYLAHGCEV
;
A
#
# COMPACT_ATOMS: atom_id res chain seq x y z
N MET A 1 -7.80 -19.99 18.20
CA MET A 1 -7.23 -21.22 18.79
C MET A 1 -5.80 -20.90 19.10
N ASP A 2 -5.58 -20.41 20.33
CA ASP A 2 -4.26 -19.96 20.80
C ASP A 2 -3.52 -21.17 21.35
N GLU A 3 -2.87 -21.89 20.47
CA GLU A 3 -1.95 -22.94 20.90
C GLU A 3 -0.62 -22.26 21.28
N LYS A 4 -0.45 -21.99 22.57
CA LYS A 4 0.81 -21.49 23.12
C LYS A 4 1.91 -22.48 22.83
N ILE A 5 2.96 -22.04 22.17
CA ILE A 5 4.20 -22.81 21.98
C ILE A 5 4.78 -23.08 23.36
N PRO A 6 4.84 -24.34 23.81
CA PRO A 6 5.29 -24.65 25.16
C PRO A 6 6.80 -24.86 25.20
N ASN A 7 7.58 -23.81 25.05
CA ASN A 7 9.01 -23.94 25.29
C ASN A 7 9.56 -22.72 26.05
N SER A 8 10.22 -22.98 27.18
CA SER A 8 10.68 -21.98 28.14
C SER A 8 11.83 -21.08 27.63
N ASN A 9 12.34 -21.32 26.43
CA ASN A 9 13.47 -20.58 25.85
C ASN A 9 13.07 -19.69 24.67
N VAL A 10 11.78 -19.58 24.35
CA VAL A 10 11.31 -18.68 23.29
C VAL A 10 11.22 -17.27 23.84
N ILE A 11 11.96 -16.35 23.24
CA ILE A 11 11.91 -14.93 23.53
C ILE A 11 10.94 -14.27 22.56
N GLU A 12 9.89 -13.67 23.08
CA GLU A 12 9.00 -12.83 22.30
C GLU A 12 9.64 -11.46 22.12
N THR A 13 9.86 -11.06 20.86
CA THR A 13 10.37 -9.74 20.50
C THR A 13 9.35 -9.04 19.61
N GLU A 14 8.87 -7.90 20.04
CA GLU A 14 7.98 -7.04 19.26
C GLU A 14 8.78 -5.93 18.58
N ILE A 15 8.71 -5.85 17.27
CA ILE A 15 9.35 -4.79 16.48
C ILE A 15 8.25 -3.90 15.91
N PRO A 16 8.01 -2.71 16.51
CA PRO A 16 7.07 -1.74 15.94
C PRO A 16 7.73 -1.03 14.77
N LEU A 17 7.28 -1.33 13.55
CA LEU A 17 7.65 -0.60 12.35
C LEU A 17 6.50 0.29 11.91
N GLY A 18 6.76 1.54 11.59
CA GLY A 18 5.71 2.45 11.15
C GLY A 18 5.96 3.90 11.55
N THR A 19 5.00 4.52 12.26
CA THR A 19 5.02 5.96 12.58
C THR A 19 6.29 6.46 13.31
N VAL A 20 7.06 5.57 13.87
CA VAL A 20 8.32 5.86 14.58
C VAL A 20 9.56 5.37 13.84
N HIS A 21 9.41 4.77 12.65
CA HIS A 21 10.53 4.31 11.84
C HIS A 21 10.55 5.02 10.49
N PRO A 22 11.57 5.82 10.18
CA PRO A 22 11.60 6.64 8.97
C PRO A 22 11.57 5.83 7.67
N ALA A 23 12.05 4.58 7.68
CA ALA A 23 12.03 3.71 6.51
C ALA A 23 10.65 3.08 6.23
N ALA A 24 9.69 3.17 7.14
CA ALA A 24 8.37 2.58 7.00
C ALA A 24 7.31 3.65 6.75
N LEU A 25 6.89 3.81 5.49
CA LEU A 25 5.87 4.77 5.08
C LEU A 25 4.46 4.38 5.58
N GLU A 26 4.23 3.09 5.78
CA GLU A 26 2.98 2.57 6.32
C GLU A 26 3.22 1.72 7.56
N PRO A 27 2.52 2.00 8.68
CA PRO A 27 2.74 1.33 9.94
C PRO A 27 2.22 -0.12 9.89
N TYR A 28 3.01 -1.03 10.43
CA TYR A 28 2.60 -2.38 10.73
C TYR A 28 3.27 -2.86 12.01
N ARG A 29 2.68 -3.86 12.64
CA ARG A 29 3.26 -4.52 13.81
C ARG A 29 3.81 -5.86 13.38
N LEU A 30 5.06 -6.11 13.70
CA LEU A 30 5.73 -7.38 13.52
C LEU A 30 6.12 -7.93 14.89
N ARG A 31 5.62 -9.13 15.21
CA ARG A 31 5.97 -9.85 16.41
C ARG A 31 6.75 -11.10 16.00
N LEU A 32 7.94 -11.24 16.55
CA LEU A 32 8.84 -12.36 16.27
C LEU A 32 8.99 -13.23 17.52
N PHE A 33 8.89 -14.53 17.34
CA PHE A 33 9.19 -15.52 18.34
C PHE A 33 10.52 -16.16 17.99
N VAL A 34 11.52 -15.94 18.85
CA VAL A 34 12.91 -16.28 18.57
C VAL A 34 13.41 -17.32 19.58
N GLU A 35 14.09 -18.34 19.08
CA GLU A 35 14.78 -19.34 19.87
C GLU A 35 16.23 -19.45 19.36
N ASP A 36 17.20 -19.21 20.23
CA ASP A 36 18.62 -19.25 19.90
C ASP A 36 19.00 -18.47 18.62
N GLU A 37 18.51 -17.21 18.50
CA GLU A 37 18.70 -16.32 17.34
C GLU A 37 18.00 -16.79 16.04
N ILE A 38 17.23 -17.87 16.09
CA ILE A 38 16.45 -18.38 14.97
C ILE A 38 14.98 -17.97 15.16
N VAL A 39 14.43 -17.27 14.17
CA VAL A 39 13.00 -16.95 14.15
C VAL A 39 12.21 -18.22 13.91
N ARG A 40 11.39 -18.62 14.87
CA ARG A 40 10.51 -19.80 14.79
C ARG A 40 9.15 -19.47 14.24
N GLU A 41 8.64 -18.30 14.61
CA GLU A 41 7.32 -17.84 14.19
C GLU A 41 7.34 -16.33 14.02
N ALA A 42 6.52 -15.81 13.13
CA ALA A 42 6.32 -14.38 12.91
C ALA A 42 4.84 -14.09 12.75
N GLU A 43 4.32 -13.18 13.57
CA GLU A 43 2.98 -12.63 13.44
C GLU A 43 3.06 -11.20 12.87
N ILE A 44 2.28 -10.92 11.84
CA ILE A 44 2.18 -9.58 11.28
C ILE A 44 0.76 -9.04 11.42
N THR A 45 0.65 -7.82 11.93
CA THR A 45 -0.61 -7.06 11.98
C THR A 45 -0.50 -5.88 11.03
N ILE A 46 -1.32 -5.89 9.99
CA ILE A 46 -1.42 -4.85 8.97
C ILE A 46 -2.79 -4.16 9.06
N GLY A 47 -3.00 -3.11 8.25
CA GLY A 47 -4.29 -2.41 8.18
C GLY A 47 -4.42 -1.25 9.16
N VAL A 48 -3.34 -0.80 9.77
CA VAL A 48 -3.35 0.38 10.65
C VAL A 48 -3.84 1.63 9.93
N ASN A 49 -3.57 1.74 8.63
CA ASN A 49 -4.01 2.83 7.75
C ASN A 49 -5.39 2.59 7.12
N HIS A 50 -6.16 1.61 7.59
CA HIS A 50 -7.48 1.33 7.04
C HIS A 50 -8.40 2.55 7.18
N ARG A 51 -8.86 3.09 6.05
CA ARG A 51 -9.71 4.29 5.98
C ARG A 51 -11.11 4.00 5.44
N GLY A 52 -11.41 2.75 5.11
CA GLY A 52 -12.71 2.32 4.60
C GLY A 52 -13.05 2.87 3.22
N VAL A 53 -12.06 3.11 2.35
CA VAL A 53 -12.26 3.73 1.03
C VAL A 53 -13.25 2.95 0.18
N GLU A 54 -13.13 1.61 0.15
CA GLU A 54 -14.04 0.76 -0.60
C GLU A 54 -15.49 0.95 -0.15
N ARG A 55 -15.74 1.03 1.17
CA ARG A 55 -17.07 1.23 1.69
C ARG A 55 -17.64 2.62 1.39
N ILE A 56 -16.77 3.64 1.37
CA ILE A 56 -17.17 5.00 0.98
C ILE A 56 -17.58 5.05 -0.49
N MET A 57 -16.97 4.20 -1.33
CA MET A 57 -17.26 4.14 -2.77
C MET A 57 -18.59 3.47 -3.08
N GLU A 58 -19.13 2.63 -2.19
CA GLU A 58 -20.39 1.94 -2.41
C GLU A 58 -21.55 2.92 -2.69
N GLY A 59 -22.24 2.72 -3.82
CA GLY A 59 -23.36 3.54 -4.23
C GLY A 59 -23.02 4.93 -4.78
N LEU A 60 -21.74 5.28 -4.93
CA LEU A 60 -21.36 6.53 -5.57
C LEU A 60 -21.44 6.45 -7.11
N PRO A 61 -21.69 7.59 -7.79
CA PRO A 61 -21.47 7.70 -9.23
C PRO A 61 -20.03 7.35 -9.59
N VAL A 62 -19.84 6.74 -10.78
CA VAL A 62 -18.53 6.23 -11.24
C VAL A 62 -17.45 7.31 -11.20
N GLU A 63 -17.77 8.54 -11.59
CA GLU A 63 -16.81 9.65 -11.59
C GLU A 63 -16.30 9.98 -10.17
N LYS A 64 -17.19 9.93 -9.18
CA LYS A 64 -16.83 10.16 -7.77
C LYS A 64 -16.05 8.97 -7.20
N ALA A 65 -16.47 7.75 -7.53
CA ALA A 65 -15.75 6.54 -7.14
C ALA A 65 -14.33 6.55 -7.71
N ASN A 66 -14.16 6.86 -9.00
CA ASN A 66 -12.84 6.99 -9.63
C ASN A 66 -11.96 8.05 -8.93
N ALA A 67 -12.52 9.21 -8.60
CA ALA A 67 -11.79 10.25 -7.89
C ALA A 67 -11.35 9.82 -6.47
N LEU A 68 -12.09 8.91 -5.83
CA LEU A 68 -11.68 8.35 -4.54
C LEU A 68 -10.53 7.35 -4.66
N THR A 69 -10.39 6.65 -5.81
CA THR A 69 -9.31 5.68 -5.98
C THR A 69 -7.93 6.34 -5.90
N GLU A 70 -7.78 7.59 -6.34
CA GLU A 70 -6.53 8.33 -6.19
C GLU A 70 -6.14 8.59 -4.72
N LYS A 71 -7.08 8.50 -3.80
CA LYS A 71 -6.85 8.71 -2.35
C LYS A 71 -6.48 7.42 -1.60
N ILE A 72 -6.41 6.28 -2.29
CA ILE A 72 -5.99 5.00 -1.69
C ILE A 72 -4.53 5.09 -1.28
N CYS A 73 -3.69 5.68 -2.12
CA CYS A 73 -2.25 5.81 -1.87
C CYS A 73 -1.78 7.20 -2.30
N GLY A 74 -1.00 7.88 -1.46
CA GLY A 74 -0.43 9.20 -1.77
C GLY A 74 0.80 9.16 -2.68
N ILE A 75 1.41 7.99 -2.85
CA ILE A 75 2.63 7.82 -3.65
C ILE A 75 2.29 7.33 -5.06
N CYS A 76 1.23 6.52 -5.22
CA CYS A 76 0.82 5.91 -6.47
C CYS A 76 -0.62 6.27 -6.87
N SER A 77 -1.03 7.48 -6.59
CA SER A 77 -2.39 8.01 -6.84
C SER A 77 -2.83 7.87 -8.29
N ASN A 78 -1.95 8.22 -9.23
CA ASN A 78 -2.23 8.13 -10.66
C ASN A 78 -2.38 6.68 -11.13
N SER A 79 -1.59 5.76 -10.59
CA SER A 79 -1.71 4.34 -10.90
C SER A 79 -3.08 3.79 -10.48
N HIS A 80 -3.59 4.18 -9.32
CA HIS A 80 -4.90 3.77 -8.84
C HIS A 80 -6.03 4.31 -9.72
N ILE A 81 -6.06 5.62 -9.99
CA ILE A 81 -7.13 6.21 -10.80
C ILE A 81 -7.07 5.73 -12.24
N TRP A 82 -5.88 5.58 -12.82
CA TRP A 82 -5.74 5.05 -14.18
C TRP A 82 -6.26 3.61 -14.29
N ASN A 83 -5.92 2.75 -13.34
CA ASN A 83 -6.42 1.39 -13.31
C ASN A 83 -7.96 1.34 -13.20
N SER A 84 -8.54 2.17 -12.34
CA SER A 84 -9.99 2.28 -12.17
C SER A 84 -10.68 2.75 -13.45
N CYS A 85 -10.19 3.82 -14.07
CA CYS A 85 -10.71 4.32 -15.33
C CYS A 85 -10.60 3.28 -16.44
N ARG A 86 -9.44 2.62 -16.59
CA ARG A 86 -9.23 1.58 -17.60
C ARG A 86 -10.17 0.39 -17.42
N THR A 87 -10.45 0.01 -16.19
CA THR A 87 -11.40 -1.06 -15.90
C THR A 87 -12.81 -0.69 -16.38
N GLY A 88 -13.25 0.54 -16.10
CA GLY A 88 -14.53 1.04 -16.58
C GLY A 88 -14.60 1.16 -18.12
N GLU A 89 -13.55 1.69 -18.75
CA GLU A 89 -13.43 1.83 -20.20
C GLU A 89 -13.52 0.46 -20.90
N LEU A 90 -12.80 -0.53 -20.40
CA LEU A 90 -12.85 -1.90 -20.93
C LEU A 90 -14.24 -2.54 -20.74
N GLY A 91 -14.85 -2.34 -19.57
CA GLY A 91 -16.18 -2.88 -19.29
C GLY A 91 -17.29 -2.27 -20.13
N LEU A 92 -17.15 -0.99 -20.50
CA LEU A 92 -18.12 -0.25 -21.30
C LEU A 92 -17.78 -0.20 -22.81
N GLY A 93 -16.65 -0.78 -23.24
CA GLY A 93 -16.19 -0.75 -24.62
C GLY A 93 -15.82 0.66 -25.11
N ILE A 94 -15.32 1.52 -24.23
CA ILE A 94 -14.94 2.89 -24.58
C ILE A 94 -13.54 2.90 -25.21
N GLU A 95 -13.44 3.42 -26.43
CA GLU A 95 -12.15 3.66 -27.07
C GLU A 95 -11.52 4.94 -26.57
N VAL A 96 -10.31 4.83 -26.05
CA VAL A 96 -9.55 5.97 -25.52
C VAL A 96 -8.66 6.53 -26.62
N PRO A 97 -8.73 7.85 -26.92
CA PRO A 97 -7.90 8.49 -27.93
C PRO A 97 -6.41 8.31 -27.66
N GLU A 98 -5.61 8.14 -28.72
CA GLU A 98 -4.17 7.93 -28.63
C GLU A 98 -3.46 9.02 -27.79
N ARG A 99 -3.82 10.28 -28.00
CA ARG A 99 -3.28 11.39 -27.22
C ARG A 99 -3.52 11.22 -25.70
N ALA A 100 -4.69 10.71 -25.31
CA ALA A 100 -4.99 10.46 -23.90
C ALA A 100 -4.11 9.33 -23.34
N GLN A 101 -3.83 8.30 -24.14
CA GLN A 101 -2.92 7.22 -23.75
C GLN A 101 -1.50 7.76 -23.48
N PHE A 102 -0.96 8.60 -24.36
CA PHE A 102 0.35 9.23 -24.16
C PHE A 102 0.39 10.11 -22.91
N ILE A 103 -0.66 10.90 -22.65
CA ILE A 103 -0.75 11.73 -21.43
C ILE A 103 -0.75 10.84 -20.19
N ARG A 104 -1.48 9.73 -20.19
CA ARG A 104 -1.52 8.78 -19.07
C ARG A 104 -0.14 8.17 -18.80
N VAL A 105 0.58 7.78 -19.86
CA VAL A 105 1.95 7.27 -19.73
C VAL A 105 2.86 8.34 -19.15
N LEU A 106 2.79 9.58 -19.66
CA LEU A 106 3.57 10.71 -19.13
C LEU A 106 3.33 10.90 -17.62
N MET A 107 2.06 10.93 -17.21
CA MET A 107 1.72 11.09 -15.79
C MET A 107 2.21 9.92 -14.93
N SER A 108 2.17 8.70 -15.46
CA SER A 108 2.68 7.53 -14.74
C SER A 108 4.20 7.54 -14.58
N GLU A 109 4.93 8.04 -15.57
CA GLU A 109 6.38 8.17 -15.45
C GLU A 109 6.77 9.31 -14.49
N LEU A 110 6.01 10.40 -14.44
CA LEU A 110 6.19 11.45 -13.43
C LEU A 110 5.92 10.92 -12.02
N GLU A 111 4.87 10.12 -11.83
CA GLU A 111 4.58 9.44 -10.56
C GLU A 111 5.71 8.49 -10.16
N ARG A 112 6.26 7.73 -11.12
CA ARG A 112 7.40 6.85 -10.89
C ARG A 112 8.63 7.62 -10.42
N LEU A 113 8.95 8.74 -11.06
CA LEU A 113 10.03 9.62 -10.63
C LEU A 113 9.81 10.13 -9.20
N HIS A 114 8.60 10.59 -8.90
CA HIS A 114 8.22 11.01 -7.55
C HIS A 114 8.46 9.90 -6.52
N SER A 115 7.98 8.70 -6.79
CA SER A 115 8.13 7.56 -5.87
C SER A 115 9.60 7.16 -5.68
N HIS A 116 10.40 7.21 -6.73
CA HIS A 116 11.83 6.89 -6.66
C HIS A 116 12.61 7.95 -5.87
N PHE A 117 12.30 9.23 -6.04
CA PHE A 117 12.91 10.29 -5.23
C PHE A 117 12.55 10.15 -3.76
N LEU A 118 11.30 9.83 -3.45
CA LEU A 118 10.88 9.58 -2.08
C LEU A 118 11.62 8.38 -1.47
N TYR A 119 11.75 7.28 -2.23
CA TYR A 119 12.50 6.10 -1.80
C TYR A 119 13.97 6.43 -1.52
N LEU A 120 14.62 7.16 -2.42
CA LEU A 120 16.02 7.56 -2.24
C LEU A 120 16.19 8.49 -1.04
N ALA A 121 15.27 9.45 -0.85
CA ALA A 121 15.30 10.34 0.30
C ALA A 121 15.24 9.56 1.62
N HIS A 122 14.29 8.63 1.75
CA HIS A 122 14.18 7.78 2.94
C HIS A 122 15.40 6.87 3.13
N GLY A 123 15.97 6.35 2.04
CA GLY A 123 17.18 5.54 2.09
C GLY A 123 18.43 6.30 2.52
N CYS A 124 18.43 7.63 2.41
CA CYS A 124 19.53 8.47 2.89
C CYS A 124 19.38 8.88 4.36
N GLU A 125 18.19 8.69 4.96
CA GLU A 125 17.93 9.00 6.37
C GLU A 125 18.22 7.81 7.31
N VAL A 126 18.45 6.63 6.76
CA VAL A 126 18.78 5.39 7.47
C VAL A 126 20.26 5.07 7.31
#